data_bdd1bd9814cd84e6751d45200d61cd27
#
_entry.id   bdd1bd9814cd84e6751d45200d61cd27
#
_cell.length_a   1.000
_cell.length_b   1.000
_cell.length_c   1.000
_cell.angle_alpha   90.00
_cell.angle_beta   90.00
_cell.angle_gamma   90.00
#
_symmetry.space_group_name_H-M   'P 1'
#
loop_
_entity.id
_entity.type
_entity.pdbx_description
1 polymer ?
#
loop_
_entity_poly.entity_id
_entity_poly.type
_entity_poly.pdbx_seq_one_letter_code
_entity_poly.pdbx_strand_id
1 'polypeptide(L)'
;MSYESSAEPIKLGYLFDFRLPDGYPKDQRDDLHQTFELVFEEGRRAGIIDRPVEIVFREVEGLPKGSVKAVIDAYGELVDEGCLVVFGPAISDNCVPTREAIEERFHVPAISVTGTDDWLGEWTFSLPQGSLTDEPIFWAQLLAKGGHTEVGCLIERSLVGESYIRNFRKACAEQGIRIVAEEWIAQTAQDVQDNVRRLHEAKAQALVHCGFGFGVVFINPALKALGWDPPRFMGTAFQNAWINDVLWQAMLGWTGIDQYDEGNRHGQRFLDRYAAAYGRRPEYCVPVVNHDLATVLLHAFADAHPLSPRGVKEALERVKMLPAASGAPGTRLSFGKWTRRGWMGAGYLVARRLDPDGVNSRLVDRFGQD
;
A
#
# COMPACT_ATOMS: atom_id res chain seq x y z
N MET A 1 17.14 7.13 37.23
CA MET A 1 18.41 7.15 36.49
C MET A 1 18.13 6.47 35.18
N SER A 2 18.03 7.24 34.12
CA SER A 2 17.86 6.71 32.75
C SER A 2 19.22 6.13 32.32
N TYR A 3 19.30 4.81 32.21
CA TYR A 3 20.40 4.18 31.47
C TYR A 3 20.23 4.59 30.00
N GLU A 4 20.93 5.60 29.54
CA GLU A 4 21.18 5.81 28.13
C GLU A 4 22.01 4.59 27.67
N SER A 5 21.43 3.74 26.85
CA SER A 5 22.16 2.63 26.21
C SER A 5 23.27 3.25 25.38
N SER A 6 24.53 2.94 25.69
CA SER A 6 25.72 3.34 24.92
C SER A 6 25.87 2.53 23.62
N ALA A 7 24.91 1.68 23.29
CA ALA A 7 24.94 0.86 22.09
C ALA A 7 24.54 1.70 20.86
N GLU A 8 25.25 1.51 19.76
CA GLU A 8 24.93 2.15 18.48
C GLU A 8 23.51 1.78 18.04
N PRO A 9 22.75 2.74 17.45
CA PRO A 9 21.39 2.49 17.02
C PRO A 9 21.34 1.44 15.90
N ILE A 10 20.19 0.74 15.80
CA ILE A 10 19.84 -0.09 14.65
C ILE A 10 19.40 0.84 13.54
N LYS A 11 20.10 0.86 12.40
CA LYS A 11 19.71 1.70 11.28
C LYS A 11 18.72 0.98 10.36
N LEU A 12 17.56 1.61 10.19
CA LEU A 12 16.50 1.23 9.25
C LEU A 12 16.49 2.26 8.12
N GLY A 13 16.78 1.84 6.89
CA GLY A 13 16.59 2.70 5.72
C GLY A 13 15.11 2.85 5.40
N TYR A 14 14.66 4.07 5.13
CA TYR A 14 13.33 4.35 4.61
C TYR A 14 13.45 5.04 3.26
N LEU A 15 13.23 4.29 2.19
CA LEU A 15 13.30 4.77 0.80
C LEU A 15 11.91 5.11 0.28
N PHE A 16 11.64 6.40 0.11
CA PHE A 16 10.42 6.94 -0.48
C PHE A 16 10.68 7.29 -1.94
N ASP A 17 10.12 6.51 -2.87
CA ASP A 17 10.50 6.49 -4.28
C ASP A 17 9.59 7.33 -5.20
N PHE A 18 8.87 8.29 -4.62
CA PHE A 18 8.13 9.31 -5.36
C PHE A 18 8.03 10.59 -4.53
N ARG A 19 7.99 11.73 -5.19
CA ARG A 19 7.74 13.01 -4.52
C ARG A 19 6.25 13.22 -4.34
N LEU A 20 5.88 13.51 -3.11
CA LEU A 20 4.51 13.90 -2.82
C LEU A 20 4.19 15.22 -3.53
N PRO A 21 2.95 15.38 -4.04
CA PRO A 21 2.51 16.66 -4.61
C PRO A 21 2.71 17.81 -3.64
N ASP A 22 2.99 19.02 -4.17
CA ASP A 22 3.00 20.23 -3.35
C ASP A 22 1.67 20.36 -2.61
N GLY A 23 1.74 20.76 -1.32
CA GLY A 23 0.57 20.86 -0.45
C GLY A 23 0.18 19.57 0.25
N TYR A 24 1.02 18.54 0.22
CA TYR A 24 0.84 17.36 1.06
C TYR A 24 0.83 17.75 2.55
N PRO A 25 -0.22 17.46 3.32
CA PRO A 25 -0.31 17.85 4.71
C PRO A 25 0.85 17.25 5.53
N LYS A 26 1.46 18.05 6.39
CA LYS A 26 2.58 17.62 7.21
C LYS A 26 2.20 16.49 8.17
N ASP A 27 0.99 16.53 8.69
CA ASP A 27 0.43 15.52 9.59
C ASP A 27 0.34 14.13 8.93
N GLN A 28 0.02 14.06 7.64
CA GLN A 28 0.00 12.77 6.92
C GLN A 28 1.41 12.26 6.61
N ARG A 29 2.38 13.14 6.33
CA ARG A 29 3.80 12.75 6.28
C ARG A 29 4.28 12.22 7.61
N ASP A 30 3.88 12.88 8.68
CA ASP A 30 4.24 12.47 10.03
C ASP A 30 3.68 11.07 10.35
N ASP A 31 2.49 10.68 9.84
CA ASP A 31 1.94 9.34 10.02
C ASP A 31 2.88 8.22 9.54
N LEU A 32 3.62 8.47 8.46
CA LEU A 32 4.58 7.50 7.94
C LEU A 32 5.74 7.23 8.91
N HIS A 33 6.20 8.25 9.66
CA HIS A 33 7.32 8.17 10.61
C HIS A 33 6.85 7.84 12.02
N GLN A 34 5.84 8.55 12.51
CA GLN A 34 5.35 8.46 13.90
C GLN A 34 4.91 7.04 14.27
N THR A 35 4.37 6.28 13.31
CA THR A 35 3.99 4.89 13.57
C THR A 35 5.21 4.02 13.85
N PHE A 36 6.29 4.15 13.08
CA PHE A 36 7.53 3.41 13.28
C PHE A 36 8.18 3.81 14.61
N GLU A 37 8.28 5.11 14.88
CA GLU A 37 8.83 5.63 16.14
C GLU A 37 8.08 5.09 17.36
N LEU A 38 6.74 5.12 17.32
CA LEU A 38 5.90 4.63 18.41
C LEU A 38 6.17 3.15 18.70
N VAL A 39 6.14 2.31 17.65
CA VAL A 39 6.31 0.85 17.80
C VAL A 39 7.72 0.51 18.30
N PHE A 40 8.75 1.13 17.77
CA PHE A 40 10.14 0.85 18.18
C PHE A 40 10.41 1.36 19.59
N GLU A 41 9.90 2.53 19.98
CA GLU A 41 10.08 3.05 21.32
C GLU A 41 9.30 2.23 22.38
N GLU A 42 8.08 1.78 22.04
CA GLU A 42 7.33 0.84 22.88
C GLU A 42 8.09 -0.48 23.03
N GLY A 43 8.64 -1.02 21.93
CA GLY A 43 9.45 -2.24 21.93
C GLY A 43 10.72 -2.11 22.77
N ARG A 44 11.40 -0.99 22.69
CA ARG A 44 12.59 -0.69 23.49
C ARG A 44 12.24 -0.58 24.99
N ARG A 45 11.17 0.12 25.34
CA ARG A 45 10.68 0.22 26.72
C ARG A 45 10.26 -1.13 27.31
N ALA A 46 9.71 -2.00 26.45
CA ALA A 46 9.33 -3.36 26.83
C ALA A 46 10.52 -4.33 26.90
N GLY A 47 11.73 -3.89 26.54
CA GLY A 47 12.94 -4.75 26.52
C GLY A 47 12.95 -5.77 25.39
N ILE A 48 12.16 -5.58 24.32
CA ILE A 48 12.16 -6.45 23.14
C ILE A 48 13.45 -6.22 22.32
N ILE A 49 13.90 -4.97 22.23
CA ILE A 49 15.21 -4.58 21.69
C ILE A 49 15.99 -3.79 22.74
N ASP A 50 17.33 -3.88 22.71
CA ASP A 50 18.23 -3.31 23.72
C ASP A 50 18.76 -1.90 23.36
N ARG A 51 18.45 -1.41 22.17
CA ARG A 51 18.95 -0.15 21.63
C ARG A 51 17.91 0.55 20.78
N PRO A 52 18.05 1.88 20.49
CA PRO A 52 17.11 2.61 19.66
C PRO A 52 17.22 2.18 18.18
N VAL A 53 16.15 2.40 17.44
CA VAL A 53 16.14 2.32 15.97
C VAL A 53 16.22 3.72 15.40
N GLU A 54 17.20 3.96 14.53
CA GLU A 54 17.36 5.19 13.76
C GLU A 54 16.79 4.98 12.36
N ILE A 55 15.84 5.82 11.97
CA ILE A 55 15.25 5.80 10.63
C ILE A 55 16.06 6.74 9.72
N VAL A 56 16.79 6.16 8.77
CA VAL A 56 17.55 6.90 7.76
C VAL A 56 16.66 7.10 6.55
N PHE A 57 16.10 8.31 6.40
CA PHE A 57 15.13 8.62 5.35
C PHE A 57 15.79 9.12 4.07
N ARG A 58 15.33 8.60 2.92
CA ARG A 58 15.66 9.07 1.58
C ARG A 58 14.38 9.24 0.76
N GLU A 59 14.22 10.44 0.18
CA GLU A 59 13.17 10.73 -0.79
C GLU A 59 13.81 10.93 -2.16
N VAL A 60 13.35 10.19 -3.15
CA VAL A 60 13.86 10.25 -4.51
C VAL A 60 12.71 10.24 -5.51
N GLU A 61 12.88 10.93 -6.64
CA GLU A 61 11.89 10.91 -7.72
C GLU A 61 12.14 9.69 -8.61
N GLY A 62 11.39 8.59 -8.38
CA GLY A 62 11.32 7.44 -9.25
C GLY A 62 10.31 7.62 -10.39
N LEU A 63 9.96 6.54 -11.06
CA LEU A 63 8.89 6.56 -12.07
C LEU A 63 7.55 6.98 -11.45
N PRO A 64 6.65 7.63 -12.22
CA PRO A 64 6.75 7.90 -13.67
C PRO A 64 7.49 9.19 -14.03
N LYS A 65 7.86 10.04 -13.09
CA LYS A 65 8.45 11.36 -13.37
C LYS A 65 9.97 11.35 -13.37
N GLY A 66 10.58 10.51 -12.55
CA GLY A 66 12.02 10.37 -12.41
C GLY A 66 12.57 9.11 -13.08
N SER A 67 13.45 8.38 -12.39
CA SER A 67 14.10 7.19 -12.96
C SER A 67 14.32 6.08 -11.95
N VAL A 68 14.30 4.84 -12.42
CA VAL A 68 14.70 3.65 -11.66
C VAL A 68 16.15 3.75 -11.16
N LYS A 69 17.04 4.33 -11.98
CA LYS A 69 18.44 4.52 -11.57
C LYS A 69 18.56 5.34 -10.30
N ALA A 70 17.80 6.42 -10.18
CA ALA A 70 17.80 7.25 -8.96
C ALA A 70 17.34 6.45 -7.74
N VAL A 71 16.38 5.56 -7.90
CA VAL A 71 15.89 4.67 -6.81
C VAL A 71 16.97 3.67 -6.40
N ILE A 72 17.67 3.06 -7.38
CA ILE A 72 18.79 2.13 -7.11
C ILE A 72 19.95 2.84 -6.42
N ASP A 73 20.31 4.05 -6.87
CA ASP A 73 21.38 4.85 -6.27
C ASP A 73 21.05 5.19 -4.81
N ALA A 74 19.83 5.67 -4.54
CA ALA A 74 19.37 5.99 -3.19
C ALA A 74 19.31 4.76 -2.27
N TYR A 75 18.97 3.58 -2.81
CA TYR A 75 19.07 2.32 -2.06
C TYR A 75 20.52 2.03 -1.68
N GLY A 76 21.46 2.21 -2.62
CA GLY A 76 22.89 2.04 -2.37
C GLY A 76 23.43 2.97 -1.29
N GLU A 77 23.00 4.24 -1.29
CA GLU A 77 23.36 5.20 -0.23
C GLU A 77 22.91 4.73 1.16
N LEU A 78 21.68 4.19 1.28
CA LEU A 78 21.20 3.63 2.55
C LEU A 78 22.04 2.43 3.02
N VAL A 79 22.48 1.58 2.07
CA VAL A 79 23.38 0.46 2.37
C VAL A 79 24.74 0.97 2.85
N ASP A 80 25.32 1.96 2.18
CA ASP A 80 26.62 2.56 2.53
C ASP A 80 26.58 3.27 3.90
N GLU A 81 25.43 3.78 4.30
CA GLU A 81 25.19 4.35 5.65
C GLU A 81 25.03 3.28 6.75
N GLY A 82 25.05 1.99 6.38
CA GLY A 82 24.98 0.88 7.31
C GLY A 82 23.57 0.49 7.74
N CYS A 83 22.54 0.77 6.95
CA CYS A 83 21.20 0.26 7.19
C CYS A 83 21.18 -1.28 7.11
N LEU A 84 20.54 -1.92 8.08
CA LEU A 84 20.46 -3.38 8.16
C LEU A 84 19.29 -3.95 7.35
N VAL A 85 18.33 -3.13 7.04
CA VAL A 85 17.15 -3.41 6.20
C VAL A 85 16.65 -2.09 5.62
N VAL A 86 16.03 -2.14 4.45
CA VAL A 86 15.40 -0.97 3.84
C VAL A 86 13.89 -1.23 3.71
N PHE A 87 13.08 -0.30 4.22
CA PHE A 87 11.67 -0.20 3.90
C PHE A 87 11.51 0.61 2.61
N GLY A 88 10.96 -0.02 1.59
CA GLY A 88 10.83 0.53 0.24
C GLY A 88 11.76 -0.16 -0.79
N PRO A 89 11.71 0.25 -2.06
CA PRO A 89 10.77 1.22 -2.64
C PRO A 89 9.32 0.75 -2.56
N ALA A 90 8.34 1.61 -2.85
CA ALA A 90 6.92 1.33 -2.69
C ALA A 90 6.19 1.11 -4.04
N ILE A 91 6.54 1.88 -5.07
CA ILE A 91 5.87 1.83 -6.38
C ILE A 91 6.35 0.62 -7.18
N SER A 92 5.42 -0.21 -7.64
CA SER A 92 5.72 -1.46 -8.36
C SER A 92 6.61 -1.25 -9.58
N ASP A 93 6.42 -0.16 -10.34
CA ASP A 93 7.22 0.20 -11.51
C ASP A 93 8.70 0.49 -11.16
N ASN A 94 8.99 0.91 -9.93
CA ASN A 94 10.34 1.10 -9.41
C ASN A 94 10.86 -0.18 -8.71
N CYS A 95 10.00 -0.88 -7.99
CA CYS A 95 10.35 -2.08 -7.22
C CYS A 95 10.93 -3.18 -8.11
N VAL A 96 10.19 -3.56 -9.16
CA VAL A 96 10.57 -4.71 -9.99
C VAL A 96 11.96 -4.56 -10.59
N PRO A 97 12.33 -3.44 -11.24
CA PRO A 97 13.69 -3.30 -11.77
C PRO A 97 14.76 -3.05 -10.69
N THR A 98 14.40 -2.54 -9.49
CA THR A 98 15.37 -2.36 -8.39
C THR A 98 15.73 -3.69 -7.72
N ARG A 99 14.84 -4.68 -7.79
CA ARG A 99 15.03 -6.01 -7.20
C ARG A 99 16.35 -6.66 -7.61
N GLU A 100 16.72 -6.64 -8.90
CA GLU A 100 17.95 -7.24 -9.40
C GLU A 100 19.19 -6.70 -8.66
N ALA A 101 19.27 -5.38 -8.47
CA ALA A 101 20.38 -4.77 -7.75
C ALA A 101 20.43 -5.20 -6.27
N ILE A 102 19.27 -5.41 -5.63
CA ILE A 102 19.20 -5.88 -4.24
C ILE A 102 19.65 -7.33 -4.13
N GLU A 103 19.18 -8.19 -5.03
CA GLU A 103 19.45 -9.63 -5.04
C GLU A 103 20.91 -9.96 -5.40
N GLU A 104 21.52 -9.20 -6.33
CA GLU A 104 22.83 -9.54 -6.90
C GLU A 104 23.97 -8.69 -6.34
N ARG A 105 23.68 -7.46 -5.86
CA ARG A 105 24.73 -6.51 -5.49
C ARG A 105 24.70 -6.12 -4.03
N PHE A 106 23.55 -5.69 -3.50
CA PHE A 106 23.49 -5.06 -2.18
C PHE A 106 23.42 -6.07 -1.04
N HIS A 107 22.66 -7.14 -1.18
CA HIS A 107 22.45 -8.18 -0.14
C HIS A 107 22.07 -7.60 1.22
N VAL A 108 21.33 -6.50 1.22
CA VAL A 108 20.62 -5.93 2.36
C VAL A 108 19.14 -6.18 2.14
N PRO A 109 18.39 -6.78 3.09
CA PRO A 109 17.00 -7.11 2.85
C PRO A 109 16.15 -5.86 2.66
N ALA A 110 15.19 -5.94 1.73
CA ALA A 110 14.15 -4.95 1.55
C ALA A 110 12.80 -5.49 1.94
N ILE A 111 11.99 -4.70 2.63
CA ILE A 111 10.57 -4.96 2.83
C ILE A 111 9.76 -3.83 2.20
N SER A 112 8.81 -4.17 1.33
CA SER A 112 8.05 -3.19 0.55
C SER A 112 6.55 -3.33 0.81
N VAL A 113 5.81 -2.28 0.51
CA VAL A 113 4.34 -2.30 0.44
C VAL A 113 3.81 -2.55 -0.98
N THR A 114 4.69 -2.84 -1.93
CA THR A 114 4.29 -3.11 -3.32
C THR A 114 3.34 -4.30 -3.44
N GLY A 115 2.31 -4.14 -4.27
CA GLY A 115 1.28 -5.17 -4.50
C GLY A 115 1.64 -6.23 -5.53
N THR A 116 2.81 -6.15 -6.18
CA THR A 116 3.24 -7.14 -7.18
C THR A 116 4.08 -8.25 -6.57
N ASP A 117 3.80 -9.50 -6.98
CA ASP A 117 4.61 -10.65 -6.60
C ASP A 117 5.94 -10.75 -7.40
N ASP A 118 6.06 -10.01 -8.51
CA ASP A 118 7.30 -9.91 -9.29
C ASP A 118 8.46 -9.25 -8.51
N TRP A 119 8.15 -8.58 -7.41
CA TRP A 119 9.11 -8.04 -6.46
C TRP A 119 9.78 -9.13 -5.59
N LEU A 120 9.08 -10.25 -5.31
CA LEU A 120 9.49 -11.23 -4.31
C LEU A 120 10.76 -11.97 -4.72
N GLY A 121 11.73 -12.08 -3.80
CA GLY A 121 13.02 -12.70 -4.03
C GLY A 121 13.67 -13.21 -2.75
N GLU A 122 14.96 -13.54 -2.80
CA GLU A 122 15.67 -14.00 -1.62
C GLU A 122 15.84 -12.89 -0.58
N TRP A 123 16.14 -11.66 -1.02
CA TRP A 123 16.38 -10.48 -0.19
C TRP A 123 15.20 -9.51 -0.17
N THR A 124 14.18 -9.76 -0.95
CA THR A 124 13.04 -8.87 -1.14
C THR A 124 11.75 -9.48 -0.59
N PHE A 125 11.16 -8.78 0.37
CA PHE A 125 9.95 -9.15 1.09
C PHE A 125 8.84 -8.14 0.80
N SER A 126 7.59 -8.53 0.97
CA SER A 126 6.47 -7.61 0.88
C SER A 126 5.45 -7.83 1.98
N LEU A 127 5.00 -6.73 2.57
CA LEU A 127 3.75 -6.65 3.30
C LEU A 127 2.84 -5.71 2.50
N PRO A 128 2.19 -6.21 1.44
CA PRO A 128 1.60 -5.35 0.43
C PRO A 128 0.52 -4.45 0.98
N GLN A 129 0.55 -3.21 0.54
CA GLN A 129 -0.57 -2.30 0.63
C GLN A 129 -1.37 -2.45 -0.65
N GLY A 130 -2.40 -3.30 -0.58
CA GLY A 130 -3.13 -3.78 -1.74
C GLY A 130 -2.51 -5.01 -2.42
N SER A 131 -3.07 -5.41 -3.56
CA SER A 131 -2.66 -6.59 -4.30
C SER A 131 -3.08 -6.49 -5.76
N LEU A 132 -2.12 -6.57 -6.68
CA LEU A 132 -2.44 -6.57 -8.11
C LEU A 132 -3.15 -7.85 -8.58
N THR A 133 -3.21 -8.88 -7.73
CA THR A 133 -3.89 -10.16 -8.00
C THR A 133 -5.23 -10.29 -7.28
N ASP A 134 -5.29 -9.93 -5.99
CA ASP A 134 -6.48 -10.17 -5.17
C ASP A 134 -7.53 -9.04 -5.29
N GLU A 135 -7.10 -7.79 -5.45
CA GLU A 135 -8.02 -6.66 -5.63
C GLU A 135 -8.93 -6.81 -6.85
N PRO A 136 -8.44 -7.24 -8.03
CA PRO A 136 -9.30 -7.51 -9.17
C PRO A 136 -10.37 -8.58 -8.92
N ILE A 137 -10.05 -9.59 -8.12
CA ILE A 137 -11.03 -10.61 -7.71
C ILE A 137 -12.09 -9.96 -6.83
N PHE A 138 -11.67 -9.12 -5.89
CA PHE A 138 -12.60 -8.44 -4.99
C PHE A 138 -13.51 -7.47 -5.74
N TRP A 139 -12.99 -6.70 -6.72
CA TRP A 139 -13.84 -5.85 -7.57
C TRP A 139 -14.89 -6.65 -8.32
N ALA A 140 -14.51 -7.79 -8.90
CA ALA A 140 -15.46 -8.65 -9.60
C ALA A 140 -16.56 -9.20 -8.66
N GLN A 141 -16.21 -9.58 -7.43
CA GLN A 141 -17.17 -9.98 -6.40
C GLN A 141 -18.13 -8.84 -6.02
N LEU A 142 -17.61 -7.62 -5.79
CA LEU A 142 -18.41 -6.43 -5.48
C LEU A 142 -19.36 -6.06 -6.62
N LEU A 143 -18.90 -6.14 -7.86
CA LEU A 143 -19.72 -5.92 -9.05
C LEU A 143 -20.83 -6.96 -9.17
N ALA A 144 -20.53 -8.24 -9.02
CA ALA A 144 -21.51 -9.33 -9.05
C ALA A 144 -22.56 -9.17 -7.95
N LYS A 145 -22.13 -8.86 -6.72
CA LYS A 145 -23.02 -8.58 -5.58
C LYS A 145 -23.92 -7.38 -5.82
N GLY A 146 -23.41 -6.36 -6.55
CA GLY A 146 -24.18 -5.20 -6.99
C GLY A 146 -25.07 -5.43 -8.21
N GLY A 147 -25.05 -6.62 -8.82
CA GLY A 147 -25.82 -6.95 -10.03
C GLY A 147 -25.28 -6.32 -11.32
N HIS A 148 -24.01 -5.86 -11.32
CA HIS A 148 -23.37 -5.24 -12.48
C HIS A 148 -22.70 -6.30 -13.34
N THR A 149 -23.24 -6.52 -14.54
CA THR A 149 -22.76 -7.56 -15.49
C THR A 149 -21.96 -6.97 -16.65
N GLU A 150 -21.93 -5.66 -16.79
CA GLU A 150 -21.26 -4.94 -17.87
C GLU A 150 -20.43 -3.78 -17.28
N VAL A 151 -19.10 -3.84 -17.44
CA VAL A 151 -18.18 -2.90 -16.82
C VAL A 151 -17.28 -2.22 -17.84
N GLY A 152 -17.01 -0.93 -17.64
CA GLY A 152 -16.00 -0.18 -18.35
C GLY A 152 -14.72 -0.04 -17.52
N CYS A 153 -13.56 -0.15 -18.15
CA CYS A 153 -12.28 -0.05 -17.49
C CYS A 153 -11.51 1.18 -17.99
N LEU A 154 -11.03 2.01 -17.06
CA LEU A 154 -10.09 3.08 -17.33
C LEU A 154 -8.71 2.67 -16.80
N ILE A 155 -7.73 2.50 -17.69
CA ILE A 155 -6.48 1.77 -17.39
C ILE A 155 -5.30 2.71 -17.57
N GLU A 156 -4.46 2.85 -16.57
CA GLU A 156 -3.19 3.58 -16.69
C GLU A 156 -2.16 2.75 -17.45
N ARG A 157 -1.40 3.40 -18.34
CA ARG A 157 -0.26 2.79 -19.04
C ARG A 157 0.93 2.67 -18.08
N SER A 158 0.93 1.60 -17.30
CA SER A 158 1.92 1.29 -16.27
C SER A 158 1.93 -0.21 -15.99
N LEU A 159 2.95 -0.71 -15.31
CA LEU A 159 3.01 -2.09 -14.82
C LEU A 159 1.79 -2.40 -13.93
N VAL A 160 1.41 -1.45 -13.08
CA VAL A 160 0.24 -1.59 -12.20
C VAL A 160 -1.04 -1.73 -13.01
N GLY A 161 -1.30 -0.82 -13.96
CA GLY A 161 -2.51 -0.85 -14.80
C GLY A 161 -2.61 -2.12 -15.65
N GLU A 162 -1.50 -2.54 -16.27
CA GLU A 162 -1.42 -3.78 -17.04
C GLU A 162 -1.68 -5.03 -16.21
N SER A 163 -1.13 -5.07 -14.99
CA SER A 163 -1.33 -6.19 -14.07
C SER A 163 -2.77 -6.25 -13.56
N TYR A 164 -3.35 -5.10 -13.20
CA TYR A 164 -4.75 -5.03 -12.78
C TYR A 164 -5.69 -5.52 -13.88
N ILE A 165 -5.60 -4.97 -15.10
CA ILE A 165 -6.56 -5.37 -16.16
C ILE A 165 -6.38 -6.82 -16.57
N ARG A 166 -5.15 -7.35 -16.60
CA ARG A 166 -4.88 -8.76 -16.88
C ARG A 166 -5.58 -9.69 -15.87
N ASN A 167 -5.49 -9.36 -14.58
CA ASN A 167 -6.11 -10.16 -13.52
C ASN A 167 -7.62 -9.92 -13.45
N PHE A 168 -8.08 -8.69 -13.70
CA PHE A 168 -9.50 -8.36 -13.69
C PHE A 168 -10.28 -9.03 -14.82
N ARG A 169 -9.71 -9.19 -16.02
CA ARG A 169 -10.32 -9.97 -17.10
C ARG A 169 -10.61 -11.41 -16.68
N LYS A 170 -9.68 -12.04 -15.93
CA LYS A 170 -9.87 -13.39 -15.40
C LYS A 170 -10.98 -13.42 -14.37
N ALA A 171 -10.93 -12.53 -13.40
CA ALA A 171 -11.93 -12.43 -12.34
C ALA A 171 -13.34 -12.13 -12.89
N CYS A 172 -13.47 -11.25 -13.88
CA CYS A 172 -14.72 -10.98 -14.58
C CYS A 172 -15.28 -12.22 -15.28
N ALA A 173 -14.42 -12.98 -15.97
CA ALA A 173 -14.85 -14.20 -16.64
C ALA A 173 -15.40 -15.26 -15.66
N GLU A 174 -14.79 -15.39 -14.48
CA GLU A 174 -15.24 -16.30 -13.40
C GLU A 174 -16.59 -15.87 -12.80
N GLN A 175 -16.89 -14.56 -12.77
CA GLN A 175 -18.13 -13.99 -12.26
C GLN A 175 -19.20 -13.75 -13.34
N GLY A 176 -18.93 -14.11 -14.61
CA GLY A 176 -19.86 -13.87 -15.71
C GLY A 176 -20.04 -12.37 -16.04
N ILE A 177 -19.06 -11.53 -15.71
CA ILE A 177 -19.05 -10.09 -15.98
C ILE A 177 -18.36 -9.84 -17.33
N ARG A 178 -18.96 -9.00 -18.17
CA ARG A 178 -18.40 -8.59 -19.45
C ARG A 178 -17.74 -7.22 -19.36
N ILE A 179 -16.48 -7.12 -19.72
CA ILE A 179 -15.82 -5.84 -19.93
C ILE A 179 -16.25 -5.33 -21.32
N VAL A 180 -17.07 -4.28 -21.32
CA VAL A 180 -17.68 -3.71 -22.54
C VAL A 180 -16.77 -2.73 -23.25
N ALA A 181 -15.85 -2.07 -22.52
CA ALA A 181 -14.84 -1.19 -23.08
C ALA A 181 -13.62 -1.09 -22.16
N GLU A 182 -12.45 -0.95 -22.75
CA GLU A 182 -11.16 -0.70 -22.09
C GLU A 182 -10.53 0.55 -22.69
N GLU A 183 -10.32 1.55 -21.86
CA GLU A 183 -9.76 2.83 -22.24
C GLU A 183 -8.42 3.05 -21.55
N TRP A 184 -7.38 3.30 -22.33
CA TRP A 184 -6.03 3.47 -21.82
C TRP A 184 -5.65 4.95 -21.72
N ILE A 185 -5.17 5.36 -20.57
CA ILE A 185 -4.70 6.70 -20.27
C ILE A 185 -3.23 6.70 -19.85
N ALA A 186 -2.54 7.82 -20.04
CA ALA A 186 -1.23 8.01 -19.42
C ALA A 186 -1.38 8.19 -17.90
N GLN A 187 -0.40 7.75 -17.11
CA GLN A 187 -0.39 8.00 -15.65
C GLN A 187 -0.46 9.50 -15.32
N THR A 188 0.10 10.33 -16.20
CA THR A 188 0.12 11.79 -16.08
C THR A 188 -0.94 12.49 -16.94
N ALA A 189 -1.98 11.76 -17.38
CA ALA A 189 -3.07 12.33 -18.15
C ALA A 189 -3.77 13.47 -17.39
N GLN A 190 -3.99 14.59 -18.09
CA GLN A 190 -4.70 15.78 -17.57
C GLN A 190 -6.08 15.95 -18.20
N ASP A 191 -6.44 15.10 -19.15
CA ASP A 191 -7.75 15.05 -19.79
C ASP A 191 -8.09 13.59 -20.09
N VAL A 192 -9.31 13.20 -19.68
CA VAL A 192 -9.84 11.84 -19.89
C VAL A 192 -11.30 11.88 -20.40
N GLN A 193 -11.77 13.03 -20.85
CA GLN A 193 -13.18 13.22 -21.24
C GLN A 193 -13.59 12.27 -22.37
N ASP A 194 -12.77 12.15 -23.42
CA ASP A 194 -13.06 11.24 -24.54
C ASP A 194 -13.02 9.77 -24.12
N ASN A 195 -12.11 9.39 -23.20
CA ASN A 195 -12.07 8.04 -22.68
C ASN A 195 -13.34 7.70 -21.88
N VAL A 196 -13.73 8.58 -20.97
CA VAL A 196 -14.97 8.41 -20.17
C VAL A 196 -16.21 8.41 -21.06
N ARG A 197 -16.25 9.26 -22.10
CA ARG A 197 -17.36 9.28 -23.08
C ARG A 197 -17.48 7.92 -23.81
N ARG A 198 -16.38 7.33 -24.28
CA ARG A 198 -16.41 6.00 -24.94
C ARG A 198 -16.88 4.89 -24.00
N LEU A 199 -16.53 4.93 -22.71
CA LEU A 199 -17.07 4.00 -21.72
C LEU A 199 -18.57 4.14 -21.54
N HIS A 200 -19.09 5.37 -21.52
CA HIS A 200 -20.51 5.66 -21.46
C HIS A 200 -21.25 5.19 -22.73
N GLU A 201 -20.73 5.48 -23.91
CA GLU A 201 -21.28 5.04 -25.21
C GLU A 201 -21.32 3.49 -25.32
N ALA A 202 -20.35 2.80 -24.72
CA ALA A 202 -20.33 1.34 -24.60
C ALA A 202 -21.37 0.79 -23.60
N LYS A 203 -22.15 1.65 -22.94
CA LYS A 203 -23.20 1.32 -21.97
C LYS A 203 -22.67 0.57 -20.75
N ALA A 204 -21.49 0.91 -20.27
CA ALA A 204 -20.96 0.36 -19.04
C ALA A 204 -21.90 0.69 -17.86
N GLN A 205 -22.25 -0.31 -17.06
CA GLN A 205 -23.09 -0.18 -15.87
C GLN A 205 -22.28 0.29 -14.66
N ALA A 206 -20.98 0.04 -14.66
CA ALA A 206 -20.04 0.44 -13.63
C ALA A 206 -18.68 0.79 -14.27
N LEU A 207 -17.87 1.54 -13.52
CA LEU A 207 -16.52 1.95 -13.91
C LEU A 207 -15.49 1.35 -12.96
N VAL A 208 -14.43 0.74 -13.51
CA VAL A 208 -13.25 0.33 -12.73
C VAL A 208 -12.03 1.10 -13.21
N HIS A 209 -11.33 1.74 -12.27
CA HIS A 209 -10.04 2.38 -12.51
C HIS A 209 -8.91 1.43 -12.17
N CYS A 210 -8.10 1.08 -13.17
CA CYS A 210 -6.94 0.20 -13.04
C CYS A 210 -5.66 1.04 -13.10
N GLY A 211 -5.15 1.47 -11.94
CA GLY A 211 -3.97 2.32 -11.90
C GLY A 211 -3.60 2.83 -10.52
N PHE A 212 -2.62 3.72 -10.48
CA PHE A 212 -2.12 4.33 -9.25
C PHE A 212 -3.02 5.47 -8.71
N GLY A 213 -3.94 5.98 -9.53
CA GLY A 213 -5.05 6.81 -9.09
C GLY A 213 -4.82 8.32 -9.05
N PHE A 214 -3.65 8.85 -9.41
CA PHE A 214 -3.46 10.31 -9.45
C PHE A 214 -4.31 11.00 -10.54
N GLY A 215 -4.67 10.27 -11.61
CA GLY A 215 -5.57 10.76 -12.67
C GLY A 215 -7.03 10.89 -12.26
N VAL A 216 -7.43 10.43 -11.07
CA VAL A 216 -8.83 10.45 -10.61
C VAL A 216 -9.44 11.86 -10.57
N VAL A 217 -8.62 12.88 -10.35
CA VAL A 217 -9.04 14.30 -10.35
C VAL A 217 -9.70 14.75 -11.65
N PHE A 218 -9.44 14.07 -12.76
CA PHE A 218 -10.02 14.35 -14.06
C PHE A 218 -11.22 13.46 -14.41
N ILE A 219 -11.40 12.33 -13.70
CA ILE A 219 -12.47 11.36 -14.00
C ILE A 219 -13.84 11.90 -13.54
N ASN A 220 -13.96 12.33 -12.27
CA ASN A 220 -15.24 12.82 -11.77
C ASN A 220 -15.76 14.05 -12.53
N PRO A 221 -14.95 15.05 -12.91
CA PRO A 221 -15.38 16.12 -13.80
C PRO A 221 -15.89 15.63 -15.16
N ALA A 222 -15.23 14.65 -15.78
CA ALA A 222 -15.63 14.07 -17.05
C ALA A 222 -16.99 13.33 -16.93
N LEU A 223 -17.19 12.56 -15.87
CA LEU A 223 -18.45 11.90 -15.55
C LEU A 223 -19.57 12.92 -15.38
N LYS A 224 -19.33 13.98 -14.63
CA LYS A 224 -20.29 15.08 -14.39
C LYS A 224 -20.66 15.79 -15.69
N ALA A 225 -19.69 16.04 -16.57
CA ALA A 225 -19.95 16.69 -17.86
C ALA A 225 -20.87 15.86 -18.77
N LEU A 226 -20.85 14.53 -18.64
CA LEU A 226 -21.73 13.61 -19.37
C LEU A 226 -23.09 13.37 -18.67
N GLY A 227 -23.27 13.86 -17.43
CA GLY A 227 -24.44 13.50 -16.62
C GLY A 227 -24.48 12.00 -16.29
N TRP A 228 -23.35 11.32 -16.28
CA TRP A 228 -23.22 9.89 -16.02
C TRP A 228 -22.60 9.64 -14.64
N ASP A 229 -23.33 8.95 -13.76
CA ASP A 229 -22.93 8.67 -12.39
C ASP A 229 -22.98 7.16 -12.08
N PRO A 230 -22.08 6.35 -12.68
CA PRO A 230 -22.03 4.91 -12.45
C PRO A 230 -21.42 4.60 -11.08
N PRO A 231 -21.71 3.43 -10.49
CA PRO A 231 -20.85 2.85 -9.45
C PRO A 231 -19.40 2.80 -9.91
N ARG A 232 -18.48 3.25 -9.03
CA ARG A 232 -17.06 3.43 -9.34
C ARG A 232 -16.19 2.65 -8.38
N PHE A 233 -15.23 1.91 -8.93
CA PHE A 233 -14.33 1.05 -8.18
C PHE A 233 -12.87 1.32 -8.51
N MET A 234 -12.01 1.28 -7.49
CA MET A 234 -10.56 1.38 -7.64
C MET A 234 -9.86 0.50 -6.61
N GLY A 235 -8.57 0.27 -6.83
CA GLY A 235 -7.70 -0.44 -5.90
C GLY A 235 -7.31 0.40 -4.69
N THR A 236 -6.21 0.00 -4.09
CA THR A 236 -5.59 0.67 -2.94
C THR A 236 -5.14 2.10 -3.24
N ALA A 237 -5.12 2.51 -4.51
CA ALA A 237 -5.04 3.92 -4.92
C ALA A 237 -6.05 4.82 -4.19
N PHE A 238 -7.14 4.26 -3.68
CA PHE A 238 -8.12 4.92 -2.81
C PHE A 238 -7.51 5.63 -1.61
N GLN A 239 -6.42 5.11 -1.05
CA GLN A 239 -5.66 5.75 0.04
C GLN A 239 -5.17 7.17 -0.32
N ASN A 240 -4.99 7.48 -1.60
CA ASN A 240 -4.55 8.80 -2.03
C ASN A 240 -5.57 9.90 -1.68
N ALA A 241 -6.82 9.55 -1.34
CA ALA A 241 -7.80 10.49 -0.83
C ALA A 241 -7.30 11.27 0.40
N TRP A 242 -6.49 10.64 1.25
CA TRP A 242 -5.95 11.26 2.47
C TRP A 242 -4.71 12.13 2.23
N ILE A 243 -4.22 12.23 0.98
CA ILE A 243 -3.05 13.06 0.65
C ILE A 243 -3.40 14.56 0.76
N ASN A 244 -4.55 14.97 0.19
CA ASN A 244 -5.01 16.35 0.23
C ASN A 244 -6.51 16.46 -0.13
N ASP A 245 -7.09 17.63 0.10
CA ASP A 245 -8.52 17.89 -0.16
C ASP A 245 -8.91 17.71 -1.62
N VAL A 246 -8.00 17.97 -2.57
CA VAL A 246 -8.28 17.81 -4.01
C VAL A 246 -8.50 16.34 -4.34
N LEU A 247 -7.64 15.46 -3.85
CA LEU A 247 -7.78 14.00 -4.04
C LEU A 247 -8.97 13.45 -3.25
N TRP A 248 -9.21 13.96 -2.03
CA TRP A 248 -10.40 13.59 -1.27
C TRP A 248 -11.68 13.89 -2.07
N GLN A 249 -11.83 15.12 -2.57
CA GLN A 249 -12.98 15.52 -3.36
C GLN A 249 -13.11 14.72 -4.66
N ALA A 250 -11.97 14.40 -5.31
CA ALA A 250 -11.96 13.61 -6.53
C ALA A 250 -12.40 12.15 -6.29
N MET A 251 -12.23 11.64 -5.07
CA MET A 251 -12.59 10.25 -4.72
C MET A 251 -13.95 10.10 -4.05
N LEU A 252 -14.71 11.18 -3.88
CA LEU A 252 -16.10 11.08 -3.42
C LEU A 252 -16.94 10.21 -4.36
N GLY A 253 -17.70 9.28 -3.79
CA GLY A 253 -18.54 8.33 -4.52
C GLY A 253 -17.78 7.08 -5.03
N TRP A 254 -16.46 7.01 -4.88
CA TRP A 254 -15.67 5.81 -5.21
C TRP A 254 -15.73 4.77 -4.10
N THR A 255 -15.80 3.50 -4.49
CA THR A 255 -15.52 2.36 -3.64
C THR A 255 -14.09 1.91 -3.95
N GLY A 256 -13.23 1.94 -2.97
CA GLY A 256 -11.84 1.57 -3.10
C GLY A 256 -11.44 0.44 -2.16
N ILE A 257 -10.30 -0.16 -2.42
CA ILE A 257 -9.70 -1.13 -1.53
C ILE A 257 -8.87 -0.40 -0.48
N ASP A 258 -8.99 -0.85 0.76
CA ASP A 258 -8.31 -0.32 1.95
C ASP A 258 -7.91 -1.50 2.85
N GLN A 259 -7.25 -1.20 3.95
CA GLN A 259 -6.84 -2.18 4.96
C GLN A 259 -7.22 -1.73 6.38
N TYR A 260 -7.95 -0.65 6.51
CA TYR A 260 -8.52 -0.19 7.78
C TYR A 260 -9.90 -0.82 8.00
N ASP A 261 -10.07 -1.50 9.13
CA ASP A 261 -11.33 -2.13 9.54
C ASP A 261 -11.62 -1.80 11.00
N GLU A 262 -12.73 -1.14 11.26
CA GLU A 262 -13.17 -0.76 12.61
C GLU A 262 -13.42 -2.00 13.52
N GLY A 263 -13.72 -3.15 12.93
CA GLY A 263 -13.89 -4.41 13.64
C GLY A 263 -12.58 -5.05 14.13
N ASN A 264 -11.43 -4.63 13.57
CA ASN A 264 -10.13 -5.18 13.97
C ASN A 264 -9.65 -4.59 15.30
N ARG A 265 -9.92 -5.30 16.38
CA ARG A 265 -9.57 -4.84 17.75
C ARG A 265 -8.06 -4.62 17.94
N HIS A 266 -7.20 -5.32 17.19
CA HIS A 266 -5.76 -5.11 17.28
C HIS A 266 -5.38 -3.76 16.69
N GLY A 267 -5.91 -3.44 15.51
CA GLY A 267 -5.77 -2.13 14.88
C GLY A 267 -6.35 -1.00 15.75
N GLN A 268 -7.55 -1.19 16.29
CA GLN A 268 -8.17 -0.17 17.15
C GLN A 268 -7.29 0.15 18.38
N ARG A 269 -6.74 -0.86 19.07
CA ARG A 269 -5.82 -0.64 20.21
C ARG A 269 -4.54 0.09 19.82
N PHE A 270 -4.01 -0.17 18.62
CA PHE A 270 -2.89 0.59 18.08
C PHE A 270 -3.28 2.07 17.89
N LEU A 271 -4.40 2.34 17.21
CA LEU A 271 -4.87 3.70 16.97
C LEU A 271 -5.18 4.48 18.25
N ASP A 272 -5.64 3.81 19.31
CA ASP A 272 -5.81 4.41 20.63
C ASP A 272 -4.46 4.86 21.23
N ARG A 273 -3.42 4.04 21.13
CA ARG A 273 -2.06 4.41 21.57
C ARG A 273 -1.47 5.53 20.73
N TYR A 274 -1.68 5.46 19.41
CA TYR A 274 -1.27 6.51 18.49
C TYR A 274 -1.93 7.86 18.84
N ALA A 275 -3.24 7.85 19.09
CA ALA A 275 -3.97 9.04 19.51
C ALA A 275 -3.48 9.60 20.85
N ALA A 276 -3.14 8.73 21.80
CA ALA A 276 -2.58 9.14 23.07
C ALA A 276 -1.19 9.78 22.94
N ALA A 277 -0.37 9.30 21.99
CA ALA A 277 0.98 9.81 21.75
C ALA A 277 0.99 11.12 20.94
N TYR A 278 0.14 11.24 19.92
CA TYR A 278 0.22 12.30 18.92
C TYR A 278 -1.03 13.21 18.83
N GLY A 279 -2.05 12.96 19.67
CA GLY A 279 -3.25 13.82 19.75
C GLY A 279 -4.25 13.70 18.60
N ARG A 280 -4.08 12.72 17.69
CA ARG A 280 -4.97 12.46 16.55
C ARG A 280 -5.10 10.98 16.26
N ARG A 281 -6.22 10.57 15.67
CA ARG A 281 -6.53 9.17 15.35
C ARG A 281 -6.73 9.02 13.84
N PRO A 282 -5.72 8.57 13.09
CA PRO A 282 -5.85 8.38 11.65
C PRO A 282 -6.62 7.09 11.32
N GLU A 283 -7.73 7.21 10.58
CA GLU A 283 -8.64 6.09 10.26
C GLU A 283 -8.56 5.69 8.79
N TYR A 284 -7.39 5.26 8.34
CA TYR A 284 -7.12 4.76 6.98
C TYR A 284 -5.94 3.77 6.98
N CYS A 285 -5.64 3.17 5.82
CA CYS A 285 -4.73 2.02 5.74
C CYS A 285 -3.27 2.31 6.13
N VAL A 286 -2.72 3.48 5.81
CA VAL A 286 -1.27 3.73 5.96
C VAL A 286 -0.76 3.51 7.38
N PRO A 287 -1.37 4.10 8.44
CA PRO A 287 -0.89 3.89 9.80
C PRO A 287 -0.98 2.43 10.27
N VAL A 288 -2.06 1.71 9.94
CA VAL A 288 -2.21 0.31 10.38
C VAL A 288 -1.24 -0.62 9.64
N VAL A 289 -0.97 -0.38 8.35
CA VAL A 289 0.05 -1.14 7.58
C VAL A 289 1.44 -0.85 8.09
N ASN A 290 1.77 0.41 8.36
CA ASN A 290 3.07 0.79 8.92
C ASN A 290 3.27 0.22 10.34
N HIS A 291 2.21 0.13 11.15
CA HIS A 291 2.27 -0.56 12.44
C HIS A 291 2.66 -2.04 12.27
N ASP A 292 2.05 -2.72 11.31
CA ASP A 292 2.34 -4.12 11.03
C ASP A 292 3.77 -4.31 10.51
N LEU A 293 4.24 -3.43 9.61
CA LEU A 293 5.62 -3.40 9.14
C LEU A 293 6.61 -3.16 10.28
N ALA A 294 6.36 -2.14 11.10
CA ALA A 294 7.22 -1.82 12.24
C ALA A 294 7.26 -2.98 13.25
N THR A 295 6.11 -3.64 13.49
CA THR A 295 6.03 -4.82 14.37
C THR A 295 6.83 -5.99 13.83
N VAL A 296 6.74 -6.28 12.53
CA VAL A 296 7.55 -7.31 11.86
C VAL A 296 9.04 -7.01 12.00
N LEU A 297 9.44 -5.76 11.75
CA LEU A 297 10.84 -5.33 11.86
C LEU A 297 11.34 -5.35 13.31
N LEU A 298 10.52 -4.95 14.28
CA LEU A 298 10.85 -5.04 15.70
C LEU A 298 11.18 -6.48 16.11
N HIS A 299 10.34 -7.45 15.70
CA HIS A 299 10.59 -8.87 15.95
C HIS A 299 11.85 -9.37 15.22
N ALA A 300 12.06 -8.92 13.98
CA ALA A 300 13.25 -9.28 13.22
C ALA A 300 14.53 -8.75 13.87
N PHE A 301 14.55 -7.51 14.37
CA PHE A 301 15.70 -6.94 15.08
C PHE A 301 15.98 -7.66 16.39
N ALA A 302 14.94 -8.03 17.13
CA ALA A 302 15.09 -8.79 18.38
C ALA A 302 15.68 -10.21 18.16
N ASP A 303 15.35 -10.84 17.03
CA ASP A 303 15.72 -12.23 16.72
C ASP A 303 16.93 -12.35 15.77
N ALA A 304 17.50 -11.24 15.32
CA ALA A 304 18.66 -11.23 14.43
C ALA A 304 19.97 -11.52 15.18
N HIS A 305 20.55 -12.70 14.95
CA HIS A 305 21.83 -13.12 15.53
C HIS A 305 22.77 -13.69 14.45
N PRO A 306 23.87 -13.00 14.07
CA PRO A 306 24.27 -11.66 14.54
C PRO A 306 23.33 -10.55 14.00
N LEU A 307 23.33 -9.39 14.66
CA LEU A 307 22.63 -8.21 14.17
C LEU A 307 23.39 -7.66 12.94
N SER A 308 22.95 -8.07 11.78
CA SER A 308 23.54 -7.80 10.46
C SER A 308 22.46 -7.90 9.38
N PRO A 309 22.65 -7.39 8.15
CA PRO A 309 21.66 -7.54 7.08
C PRO A 309 21.20 -8.99 6.88
N ARG A 310 22.13 -9.95 6.86
CA ARG A 310 21.79 -11.37 6.76
C ARG A 310 21.01 -11.87 7.98
N GLY A 311 21.44 -11.49 9.19
CA GLY A 311 20.74 -11.87 10.42
C GLY A 311 19.30 -11.34 10.44
N VAL A 312 19.07 -10.09 10.00
CA VAL A 312 17.73 -9.50 9.88
C VAL A 312 16.91 -10.23 8.81
N LYS A 313 17.48 -10.54 7.64
CA LYS A 313 16.80 -11.34 6.60
C LYS A 313 16.34 -12.69 7.14
N GLU A 314 17.23 -13.41 7.83
CA GLU A 314 16.92 -14.72 8.41
C GLU A 314 15.91 -14.63 9.55
N ALA A 315 15.94 -13.55 10.33
CA ALA A 315 14.95 -13.27 11.36
C ALA A 315 13.57 -12.95 10.76
N LEU A 316 13.50 -12.17 9.68
CA LEU A 316 12.24 -11.96 8.93
C LEU A 316 11.63 -13.31 8.51
N GLU A 317 12.43 -14.28 8.03
CA GLU A 317 11.94 -15.60 7.65
C GLU A 317 11.37 -16.42 8.82
N ARG A 318 11.70 -16.07 10.07
CA ARG A 318 11.19 -16.72 11.27
C ARG A 318 9.94 -16.06 11.87
N VAL A 319 9.55 -14.90 11.38
CA VAL A 319 8.30 -14.24 11.83
C VAL A 319 7.10 -15.13 11.49
N LYS A 320 6.32 -15.53 12.50
CA LYS A 320 5.18 -16.43 12.34
C LYS A 320 3.96 -15.95 13.11
N MET A 321 2.82 -15.98 12.44
CA MET A 321 1.48 -15.85 13.04
C MET A 321 1.24 -14.58 13.88
N LEU A 322 1.96 -13.48 13.61
CA LEU A 322 1.71 -12.22 14.29
C LEU A 322 0.30 -11.72 13.99
N PRO A 323 -0.42 -11.18 14.98
CA PRO A 323 -1.69 -10.51 14.72
C PRO A 323 -1.45 -9.22 13.96
N ALA A 324 -2.29 -8.91 12.96
CA ALA A 324 -2.21 -7.69 12.18
C ALA A 324 -3.15 -6.61 12.69
N ALA A 325 -2.71 -5.36 12.66
CA ALA A 325 -3.55 -4.18 12.85
C ALA A 325 -4.41 -3.90 11.60
N SER A 326 -3.91 -4.32 10.44
CA SER A 326 -4.57 -4.18 9.15
C SER A 326 -5.62 -5.24 8.90
N GLY A 327 -6.60 -4.89 8.06
CA GLY A 327 -7.60 -5.79 7.52
C GLY A 327 -8.67 -6.25 8.50
N ALA A 328 -9.43 -7.24 8.07
CA ALA A 328 -10.53 -7.82 8.83
C ALA A 328 -10.05 -8.45 10.16
N PRO A 329 -10.95 -8.60 11.15
CA PRO A 329 -10.63 -9.30 12.39
C PRO A 329 -10.02 -10.68 12.14
N GLY A 330 -8.89 -10.97 12.80
CA GLY A 330 -8.20 -12.25 12.68
C GLY A 330 -7.10 -12.30 11.62
N THR A 331 -6.87 -11.23 10.87
CA THR A 331 -5.74 -11.13 9.92
C THR A 331 -4.41 -11.39 10.63
N ARG A 332 -3.53 -12.15 9.98
CA ARG A 332 -2.24 -12.60 10.50
C ARG A 332 -1.13 -12.34 9.51
N LEU A 333 0.08 -12.22 10.07
CA LEU A 333 1.34 -12.04 9.35
C LEU A 333 2.24 -13.26 9.53
N SER A 334 2.88 -13.69 8.46
CA SER A 334 3.88 -14.75 8.52
C SER A 334 4.82 -14.68 7.33
N PHE A 335 6.11 -14.77 7.58
CA PHE A 335 7.12 -14.90 6.53
C PHE A 335 7.83 -16.25 6.62
N GLY A 336 8.59 -16.61 5.59
CA GLY A 336 9.35 -17.84 5.55
C GLY A 336 10.37 -17.82 4.42
N LYS A 337 11.24 -18.84 4.38
CA LYS A 337 12.25 -18.96 3.33
C LYS A 337 11.65 -18.90 1.91
N TRP A 338 10.42 -19.43 1.75
CA TRP A 338 9.69 -19.48 0.48
C TRP A 338 8.42 -18.64 0.48
N THR A 339 8.13 -17.96 1.59
CA THR A 339 6.96 -17.10 1.77
C THR A 339 7.44 -15.68 2.01
N ARG A 340 7.55 -14.90 0.94
CA ARG A 340 8.08 -13.54 0.96
C ARG A 340 7.00 -12.48 1.05
N ARG A 341 5.74 -12.85 0.80
CA ARG A 341 4.55 -12.05 1.02
C ARG A 341 4.00 -12.36 2.41
N GLY A 342 3.88 -11.34 3.26
CA GLY A 342 3.64 -11.54 4.69
C GLY A 342 2.19 -11.78 5.09
N TRP A 343 1.20 -11.44 4.27
CA TRP A 343 -0.21 -11.67 4.60
C TRP A 343 -0.58 -13.14 4.50
N MET A 344 -1.30 -13.62 5.52
CA MET A 344 -1.88 -14.96 5.51
C MET A 344 -3.29 -14.90 4.94
N GLY A 345 -3.42 -15.19 3.64
CA GLY A 345 -4.67 -15.02 2.89
C GLY A 345 -4.96 -13.56 2.55
N ALA A 346 -6.13 -13.30 1.98
CA ALA A 346 -6.52 -11.98 1.49
C ALA A 346 -7.43 -11.19 2.45
N GLY A 347 -7.64 -11.65 3.67
CA GLY A 347 -8.46 -10.98 4.70
C GLY A 347 -7.93 -9.61 5.15
N TYR A 348 -6.74 -9.22 4.70
CA TYR A 348 -6.21 -7.89 4.90
C TYR A 348 -6.88 -6.84 3.99
N LEU A 349 -7.58 -7.25 2.93
CA LEU A 349 -8.29 -6.36 2.01
C LEU A 349 -9.72 -6.15 2.48
N VAL A 350 -10.12 -4.88 2.56
CA VAL A 350 -11.49 -4.46 2.79
C VAL A 350 -11.91 -3.45 1.73
N ALA A 351 -13.19 -3.40 1.40
CA ALA A 351 -13.74 -2.39 0.52
C ALA A 351 -14.32 -1.25 1.36
N ARG A 352 -13.93 -0.02 1.05
CA ARG A 352 -14.44 1.18 1.69
C ARG A 352 -14.97 2.17 0.66
N ARG A 353 -15.85 3.07 1.07
CA ARG A 353 -16.43 4.07 0.20
C ARG A 353 -16.38 5.45 0.85
N LEU A 354 -16.00 6.44 0.05
CA LEU A 354 -16.22 7.84 0.35
C LEU A 354 -17.59 8.23 -0.21
N ASP A 355 -18.55 8.43 0.67
CA ASP A 355 -19.87 8.89 0.26
C ASP A 355 -19.80 10.39 -0.10
N PRO A 356 -20.61 10.89 -1.07
CA PRO A 356 -20.52 12.26 -1.56
C PRO A 356 -20.73 13.35 -0.48
N ASP A 357 -21.42 13.00 0.58
CA ASP A 357 -21.73 13.83 1.76
C ASP A 357 -20.97 13.40 3.01
N GLY A 358 -20.10 12.39 2.88
CA GLY A 358 -19.34 11.79 3.98
C GLY A 358 -18.13 12.62 4.39
N VAL A 359 -17.84 12.59 5.67
CA VAL A 359 -16.61 13.17 6.25
C VAL A 359 -15.50 12.12 6.34
N ASN A 360 -15.87 10.84 6.42
CA ASN A 360 -14.97 9.69 6.51
C ASN A 360 -15.39 8.61 5.50
N SER A 361 -14.48 7.67 5.24
CA SER A 361 -14.85 6.47 4.51
C SER A 361 -15.64 5.51 5.41
N ARG A 362 -16.55 4.74 4.81
CA ARG A 362 -17.24 3.66 5.51
C ARG A 362 -16.89 2.30 4.94
N LEU A 363 -16.88 1.29 5.78
CA LEU A 363 -16.71 -0.10 5.37
C LEU A 363 -17.91 -0.54 4.51
N VAL A 364 -17.62 -1.12 3.35
CA VAL A 364 -18.61 -1.67 2.41
C VAL A 364 -18.64 -3.19 2.51
N ASP A 365 -17.47 -3.83 2.46
CA ASP A 365 -17.35 -5.29 2.46
C ASP A 365 -15.95 -5.74 2.90
N ARG A 366 -15.80 -7.03 3.17
CA ARG A 366 -14.53 -7.70 3.49
C ARG A 366 -14.26 -8.81 2.49
N PHE A 367 -13.04 -8.92 2.01
CA PHE A 367 -12.68 -9.96 1.06
C PHE A 367 -12.87 -11.36 1.67
N GLY A 368 -13.61 -12.24 0.97
CA GLY A 368 -13.81 -13.62 1.38
C GLY A 368 -14.70 -13.83 2.63
N GLN A 369 -15.48 -12.83 3.01
CA GLN A 369 -16.53 -12.96 4.03
C GLN A 369 -17.90 -12.87 3.34
N ASP A 370 -18.69 -13.95 3.42
CA ASP A 370 -20.09 -14.02 2.94
C ASP A 370 -21.06 -13.29 3.89
#